data_0a378fdb2f670cc8ee2667e1f08aeff2
#
_entry.id   0a378fdb2f670cc8ee2667e1f08aeff2
#
_cell.length_a   1.000
_cell.length_b   1.000
_cell.length_c   1.000
_cell.angle_alpha   90.00
_cell.angle_beta   90.00
_cell.angle_gamma   90.00
#
_symmetry.space_group_name_H-M   'P 1'
#
loop_
_entity.id
_entity.type
_entity.pdbx_description
1 polymer ?
#
loop_
_entity_poly.entity_id
_entity_poly.type
_entity_poly.pdbx_seq_one_letter_code
_entity_poly.pdbx_strand_id
1 'polypeptide(L)'
;MAFELNDLPYSHDALEAVGMSKETLEFHHDLHHKAYVDNGNKLISGTEYENMSLEEIIKKSYDASAIAQSGVFNNASQHWNHMQFWEMMGPNQTGLPSELTSAINDSFGSFEKFKGDFCAAGVGQFGSGWVWLVKSNDGGLKISKTENGVNPLCHSETALLGCDVWEHSYYVDYRNRRPDYLKAFVDNLVNWEKVAENFSNNT
;
A
#
# COMPACT_ATOMS: atom_id res chain seq x y z
N MET A 1 -9.70 -6.75 -18.66
CA MET A 1 -9.35 -8.02 -17.95
C MET A 1 -10.03 -7.97 -16.59
N ALA A 2 -10.71 -9.02 -16.13
CA ALA A 2 -11.37 -8.98 -14.82
C ALA A 2 -10.33 -8.88 -13.67
N PHE A 3 -10.68 -8.22 -12.59
CA PHE A 3 -9.89 -8.21 -11.36
C PHE A 3 -10.03 -9.57 -10.67
N GLU A 4 -8.96 -10.04 -10.07
CA GLU A 4 -8.92 -11.30 -9.33
C GLU A 4 -8.40 -11.06 -7.91
N LEU A 5 -9.07 -11.62 -6.92
CA LEU A 5 -8.58 -11.64 -5.55
C LEU A 5 -7.56 -12.78 -5.42
N ASN A 6 -6.28 -12.45 -5.41
CA ASN A 6 -5.22 -13.42 -5.17
C ASN A 6 -5.22 -13.85 -3.70
N ASP A 7 -4.80 -15.10 -3.44
CA ASP A 7 -4.54 -15.55 -2.07
C ASP A 7 -3.46 -14.70 -1.42
N LEU A 8 -3.51 -14.57 -0.09
CA LEU A 8 -2.43 -13.96 0.68
C LEU A 8 -1.13 -14.77 0.50
N PRO A 9 0.06 -14.13 0.45
CA PRO A 9 1.34 -14.85 0.37
C PRO A 9 1.72 -15.58 1.67
N TYR A 10 0.88 -15.52 2.69
CA TYR A 10 1.02 -16.17 4.01
C TYR A 10 -0.35 -16.55 4.56
N SER A 11 -0.39 -17.42 5.59
CA SER A 11 -1.67 -17.75 6.26
C SER A 11 -2.22 -16.56 7.06
N HIS A 12 -3.54 -16.52 7.26
CA HIS A 12 -4.20 -15.41 7.97
C HIS A 12 -3.69 -15.19 9.40
N ASP A 13 -3.14 -16.20 10.05
CA ASP A 13 -2.59 -16.13 11.41
C ASP A 13 -1.07 -15.83 11.45
N ALA A 14 -0.42 -15.77 10.30
CA ALA A 14 1.03 -15.64 10.22
C ALA A 14 1.57 -14.33 10.82
N LEU A 15 0.77 -13.26 10.82
CA LEU A 15 1.18 -11.94 11.29
C LEU A 15 0.77 -11.65 12.75
N GLU A 16 0.06 -12.57 13.44
CA GLU A 16 -0.42 -12.33 14.81
C GLU A 16 0.71 -12.01 15.79
N ALA A 17 1.79 -12.78 15.74
CA ALA A 17 2.94 -12.59 16.63
C ALA A 17 3.70 -11.27 16.38
N VAL A 18 3.51 -10.66 15.22
CA VAL A 18 4.25 -9.46 14.78
C VAL A 18 3.37 -8.20 14.71
N GLY A 19 2.08 -8.30 15.03
CA GLY A 19 1.25 -7.12 15.29
C GLY A 19 0.03 -6.92 14.39
N MET A 20 -0.41 -7.95 13.65
CA MET A 20 -1.66 -7.91 12.90
C MET A 20 -2.42 -9.22 13.08
N SER A 21 -3.60 -9.17 13.73
CA SER A 21 -4.38 -10.35 14.05
C SER A 21 -4.97 -11.05 12.83
N LYS A 22 -5.27 -12.35 13.00
CA LYS A 22 -6.03 -13.13 12.03
C LYS A 22 -7.37 -12.45 11.70
N GLU A 23 -8.08 -11.94 12.71
CA GLU A 23 -9.35 -11.26 12.54
C GLU A 23 -9.21 -10.03 11.62
N THR A 24 -8.16 -9.24 11.80
CA THR A 24 -7.87 -8.11 10.91
C THR A 24 -7.66 -8.58 9.47
N LEU A 25 -6.89 -9.64 9.24
CA LEU A 25 -6.64 -10.15 7.89
C LEU A 25 -7.90 -10.74 7.24
N GLU A 26 -8.73 -11.47 7.99
CA GLU A 26 -10.02 -11.99 7.49
C GLU A 26 -10.96 -10.84 7.06
N PHE A 27 -11.09 -9.78 7.85
CA PHE A 27 -11.88 -8.61 7.45
C PHE A 27 -11.25 -7.84 6.30
N HIS A 28 -9.95 -7.62 6.35
CA HIS A 28 -9.28 -6.72 5.43
C HIS A 28 -9.10 -7.35 4.05
N HIS A 29 -8.66 -8.62 3.97
CA HIS A 29 -8.49 -9.33 2.70
C HIS A 29 -9.80 -9.92 2.19
N ASP A 30 -10.47 -10.77 2.98
CA ASP A 30 -11.58 -11.59 2.49
C ASP A 30 -12.88 -10.80 2.33
N LEU A 31 -13.00 -9.63 2.96
CA LEU A 31 -14.19 -8.78 2.87
C LEU A 31 -13.90 -7.42 2.20
N HIS A 32 -12.98 -6.59 2.73
CA HIS A 32 -12.72 -5.26 2.16
C HIS A 32 -12.05 -5.35 0.78
N HIS A 33 -10.95 -6.06 0.65
CA HIS A 33 -10.27 -6.21 -0.64
C HIS A 33 -11.16 -6.94 -1.65
N LYS A 34 -11.83 -8.01 -1.21
CA LYS A 34 -12.82 -8.73 -2.05
C LYS A 34 -13.92 -7.80 -2.57
N ALA A 35 -14.43 -6.90 -1.74
CA ALA A 35 -15.48 -5.96 -2.17
C ALA A 35 -14.99 -5.01 -3.27
N TYR A 36 -13.73 -4.55 -3.22
CA TYR A 36 -13.15 -3.75 -4.30
C TYR A 36 -13.05 -4.55 -5.61
N VAL A 37 -12.64 -5.81 -5.54
CA VAL A 37 -12.59 -6.71 -6.71
C VAL A 37 -13.99 -6.91 -7.30
N ASP A 38 -14.96 -7.30 -6.48
CA ASP A 38 -16.32 -7.61 -6.92
C ASP A 38 -17.03 -6.37 -7.52
N ASN A 39 -16.88 -5.22 -6.87
CA ASN A 39 -17.50 -3.97 -7.34
C ASN A 39 -16.78 -3.41 -8.56
N GLY A 40 -15.45 -3.48 -8.59
CA GLY A 40 -14.65 -3.07 -9.74
C GLY A 40 -15.05 -3.84 -10.98
N ASN A 41 -15.14 -5.17 -10.90
CA ASN A 41 -15.57 -6.01 -12.01
C ASN A 41 -16.98 -5.66 -12.54
N LYS A 42 -17.92 -5.34 -11.64
CA LYS A 42 -19.26 -4.90 -12.05
C LYS A 42 -19.21 -3.56 -12.80
N LEU A 43 -18.35 -2.64 -12.36
CA LEU A 43 -18.26 -1.30 -12.91
C LEU A 43 -17.53 -1.24 -14.26
N ILE A 44 -16.56 -2.14 -14.53
CA ILE A 44 -15.81 -2.15 -15.78
C ILE A 44 -16.48 -3.01 -16.88
N SER A 45 -17.35 -3.94 -16.51
CA SER A 45 -18.01 -4.86 -17.46
C SER A 45 -18.82 -4.11 -18.51
N GLY A 46 -18.59 -4.41 -19.79
CA GLY A 46 -19.25 -3.78 -20.93
C GLY A 46 -18.81 -2.33 -21.20
N THR A 47 -17.76 -1.86 -20.52
CA THR A 47 -17.23 -0.50 -20.72
C THR A 47 -15.88 -0.53 -21.45
N GLU A 48 -15.35 0.66 -21.78
CA GLU A 48 -14.01 0.80 -22.38
C GLU A 48 -12.88 0.26 -21.48
N TYR A 49 -13.11 0.09 -20.18
CA TYR A 49 -12.13 -0.42 -19.22
C TYR A 49 -12.00 -1.95 -19.21
N GLU A 50 -12.96 -2.69 -19.76
CA GLU A 50 -13.06 -4.16 -19.63
C GLU A 50 -11.81 -4.93 -20.09
N ASN A 51 -11.11 -4.41 -21.11
CA ASN A 51 -9.94 -5.05 -21.67
C ASN A 51 -8.61 -4.33 -21.33
N MET A 52 -8.64 -3.34 -20.46
CA MET A 52 -7.45 -2.63 -20.00
C MET A 52 -6.78 -3.36 -18.83
N SER A 53 -5.48 -3.15 -18.67
CA SER A 53 -4.78 -3.55 -17.44
C SER A 53 -5.26 -2.71 -16.26
N LEU A 54 -5.07 -3.22 -15.04
CA LEU A 54 -5.45 -2.52 -13.82
C LEU A 54 -4.80 -1.14 -13.71
N GLU A 55 -3.51 -1.04 -14.05
CA GLU A 55 -2.78 0.22 -14.04
C GLU A 55 -3.27 1.23 -15.07
N GLU A 56 -3.62 0.75 -16.29
CA GLU A 56 -4.23 1.61 -17.31
C GLU A 56 -5.58 2.15 -16.85
N ILE A 57 -6.41 1.31 -16.21
CA ILE A 57 -7.70 1.74 -15.64
C ILE A 57 -7.48 2.83 -14.61
N ILE A 58 -6.54 2.63 -13.66
CA ILE A 58 -6.25 3.61 -12.61
C ILE A 58 -5.81 4.95 -13.23
N LYS A 59 -4.80 4.92 -14.10
CA LYS A 59 -4.26 6.14 -14.73
C LYS A 59 -5.31 6.88 -15.58
N LYS A 60 -6.17 6.13 -16.28
CA LYS A 60 -7.21 6.72 -17.15
C LYS A 60 -8.41 7.25 -16.38
N SER A 61 -8.78 6.63 -15.28
CA SER A 61 -9.96 7.01 -14.48
C SER A 61 -9.66 8.01 -13.37
N TYR A 62 -8.37 8.29 -13.10
CA TYR A 62 -7.95 9.31 -12.14
C TYR A 62 -8.25 10.72 -12.63
N ASP A 63 -8.88 11.54 -11.82
CA ASP A 63 -9.11 12.96 -12.09
C ASP A 63 -8.58 13.80 -10.92
N ALA A 64 -7.46 14.46 -11.14
CA ALA A 64 -6.80 15.31 -10.13
C ALA A 64 -7.65 16.55 -9.74
N SER A 65 -8.67 16.92 -10.54
CA SER A 65 -9.56 18.06 -10.28
C SER A 65 -10.86 17.65 -9.60
N ALA A 66 -11.17 16.36 -9.51
CA ALA A 66 -12.42 15.88 -8.96
C ALA A 66 -12.49 16.05 -7.45
N ILE A 67 -13.60 16.55 -6.92
CA ILE A 67 -13.88 16.58 -5.48
C ILE A 67 -14.01 15.15 -4.92
N ALA A 68 -14.55 14.22 -5.73
CA ALA A 68 -14.65 12.81 -5.41
C ALA A 68 -14.35 11.98 -6.65
N GLN A 69 -13.49 10.98 -6.50
CA GLN A 69 -13.13 10.08 -7.58
C GLN A 69 -14.29 9.16 -8.00
N SER A 70 -14.25 8.70 -9.24
CA SER A 70 -15.25 7.77 -9.78
C SER A 70 -15.22 6.42 -9.06
N GLY A 71 -16.34 5.68 -9.12
CA GLY A 71 -16.40 4.32 -8.60
C GLY A 71 -15.41 3.37 -9.29
N VAL A 72 -15.16 3.56 -10.60
CA VAL A 72 -14.15 2.79 -11.34
C VAL A 72 -12.77 3.03 -10.74
N PHE A 73 -12.37 4.29 -10.60
CA PHE A 73 -11.08 4.64 -9.98
C PHE A 73 -10.96 4.06 -8.57
N ASN A 74 -11.94 4.32 -7.71
CA ASN A 74 -11.85 3.92 -6.30
C ASN A 74 -11.66 2.40 -6.14
N ASN A 75 -12.40 1.59 -6.88
CA ASN A 75 -12.29 0.13 -6.77
C ASN A 75 -11.02 -0.41 -7.44
N ALA A 76 -10.65 0.08 -8.61
CA ALA A 76 -9.42 -0.34 -9.29
C ALA A 76 -8.17 0.07 -8.49
N SER A 77 -8.13 1.29 -8.00
CA SER A 77 -7.01 1.82 -7.24
C SER A 77 -6.84 1.11 -5.90
N GLN A 78 -7.94 0.89 -5.17
CA GLN A 78 -7.91 0.14 -3.91
C GLN A 78 -7.54 -1.34 -4.13
N HIS A 79 -8.00 -1.96 -5.20
CA HIS A 79 -7.55 -3.31 -5.54
C HIS A 79 -6.02 -3.36 -5.73
N TRP A 80 -5.46 -2.44 -6.52
CA TRP A 80 -4.02 -2.35 -6.72
C TRP A 80 -3.25 -2.09 -5.42
N ASN A 81 -3.73 -1.13 -4.61
CA ASN A 81 -3.10 -0.79 -3.33
C ASN A 81 -3.00 -2.00 -2.39
N HIS A 82 -4.08 -2.78 -2.29
CA HIS A 82 -4.13 -3.97 -1.43
C HIS A 82 -3.26 -5.11 -1.96
N MET A 83 -3.21 -5.34 -3.28
CA MET A 83 -2.28 -6.30 -3.87
C MET A 83 -0.82 -5.99 -3.47
N GLN A 84 -0.42 -4.72 -3.58
CA GLN A 84 0.91 -4.28 -3.16
C GLN A 84 1.13 -4.46 -1.65
N PHE A 85 0.13 -4.10 -0.85
CA PHE A 85 0.20 -4.14 0.61
C PHE A 85 0.46 -5.56 1.15
N TRP A 86 -0.23 -6.56 0.61
CA TRP A 86 -0.02 -7.95 1.04
C TRP A 86 1.38 -8.45 0.75
N GLU A 87 1.91 -8.17 -0.41
CA GLU A 87 3.28 -8.57 -0.81
C GLU A 87 4.38 -7.85 -0.02
N MET A 88 4.11 -6.60 0.41
CA MET A 88 5.03 -5.77 1.18
C MET A 88 5.09 -6.13 2.67
N MET A 89 4.27 -7.06 3.13
CA MET A 89 4.29 -7.57 4.51
C MET A 89 4.72 -9.04 4.56
N GLY A 90 5.19 -9.47 5.73
CA GLY A 90 5.53 -10.87 5.97
C GLY A 90 5.79 -11.17 7.44
N PRO A 91 5.69 -12.46 7.82
CA PRO A 91 5.90 -12.90 9.20
C PRO A 91 7.37 -12.92 9.62
N ASN A 92 8.27 -12.91 8.65
CA ASN A 92 9.70 -13.03 8.87
C ASN A 92 10.37 -11.68 8.61
N GLN A 93 10.96 -11.13 9.65
CA GLN A 93 11.81 -9.96 9.51
C GLN A 93 13.09 -10.34 8.78
N THR A 94 13.22 -9.92 7.55
CA THR A 94 14.51 -9.97 6.82
C THR A 94 15.28 -8.68 7.10
N GLY A 95 16.60 -8.77 7.20
CA GLY A 95 17.43 -7.58 7.32
C GLY A 95 17.26 -6.68 6.09
N LEU A 96 17.41 -5.38 6.27
CA LEU A 96 17.36 -4.41 5.17
C LEU A 96 18.52 -4.67 4.19
N PRO A 97 18.27 -4.99 2.90
CA PRO A 97 19.34 -5.23 1.92
C PRO A 97 20.23 -4.00 1.74
N SER A 98 21.53 -4.24 1.48
CA SER A 98 22.56 -3.19 1.51
C SER A 98 22.32 -2.06 0.49
N GLU A 99 21.85 -2.39 -0.70
CA GLU A 99 21.57 -1.41 -1.74
C GLU A 99 20.43 -0.46 -1.34
N LEU A 100 19.33 -1.03 -0.83
CA LEU A 100 18.21 -0.25 -0.31
C LEU A 100 18.61 0.56 0.92
N THR A 101 19.47 -0.01 1.81
CA THR A 101 20.03 0.71 2.96
C THR A 101 20.76 1.97 2.51
N SER A 102 21.62 1.85 1.49
CA SER A 102 22.37 3.00 0.97
C SER A 102 21.42 4.06 0.41
N ALA A 103 20.47 3.67 -0.43
CA ALA A 103 19.50 4.60 -1.03
C ALA A 103 18.65 5.32 0.03
N ILE A 104 18.22 4.62 1.08
CA ILE A 104 17.49 5.22 2.21
C ILE A 104 18.39 6.19 2.98
N ASN A 105 19.64 5.82 3.27
CA ASN A 105 20.56 6.69 3.99
C ASN A 105 20.90 7.95 3.18
N ASP A 106 21.09 7.82 1.87
CA ASP A 106 21.37 8.95 0.97
C ASP A 106 20.17 9.93 0.92
N SER A 107 18.94 9.39 0.91
CA SER A 107 17.73 10.21 0.80
C SER A 107 17.26 10.81 2.13
N PHE A 108 17.41 10.08 3.24
CA PHE A 108 16.85 10.47 4.56
C PHE A 108 17.91 10.73 5.63
N GLY A 109 19.18 10.42 5.37
CA GLY A 109 20.28 10.53 6.33
C GLY A 109 20.51 9.30 7.19
N SER A 110 19.47 8.53 7.52
CA SER A 110 19.56 7.23 8.21
C SER A 110 18.25 6.45 8.11
N PHE A 111 18.32 5.13 8.32
CA PHE A 111 17.13 4.28 8.40
C PHE A 111 16.20 4.67 9.55
N GLU A 112 16.74 5.01 10.72
CA GLU A 112 15.93 5.45 11.86
C GLU A 112 15.18 6.76 11.57
N LYS A 113 15.83 7.69 10.86
CA LYS A 113 15.16 8.92 10.45
C LYS A 113 14.05 8.63 9.43
N PHE A 114 14.31 7.77 8.45
CA PHE A 114 13.28 7.30 7.51
C PHE A 114 12.07 6.73 8.25
N LYS A 115 12.27 5.81 9.21
CA LYS A 115 11.18 5.23 10.02
C LYS A 115 10.36 6.30 10.73
N GLY A 116 11.05 7.24 11.36
CA GLY A 116 10.39 8.38 12.04
C GLY A 116 9.56 9.22 11.08
N ASP A 117 10.11 9.58 9.94
CA ASP A 117 9.46 10.40 8.92
C ASP A 117 8.26 9.65 8.28
N PHE A 118 8.39 8.35 8.01
CA PHE A 118 7.32 7.50 7.48
C PHE A 118 6.15 7.39 8.46
N CYS A 119 6.43 7.10 9.72
CA CYS A 119 5.40 7.06 10.75
C CYS A 119 4.73 8.43 10.93
N ALA A 120 5.50 9.52 10.96
CA ALA A 120 4.95 10.88 11.08
C ALA A 120 4.04 11.23 9.89
N ALA A 121 4.41 10.85 8.67
CA ALA A 121 3.59 11.04 7.48
C ALA A 121 2.27 10.25 7.56
N GLY A 122 2.31 8.98 7.99
CA GLY A 122 1.12 8.14 8.15
C GLY A 122 0.17 8.65 9.25
N VAL A 123 0.71 9.13 10.37
CA VAL A 123 -0.08 9.81 11.42
C VAL A 123 -0.70 11.09 10.88
N GLY A 124 0.07 11.86 10.11
CA GLY A 124 -0.36 13.12 9.51
C GLY A 124 -1.28 12.97 8.29
N GLN A 125 -1.58 11.75 7.83
CA GLN A 125 -2.61 11.52 6.81
C GLN A 125 -3.98 11.73 7.46
N PHE A 126 -4.63 12.84 7.11
CA PHE A 126 -5.93 13.18 7.67
C PHE A 126 -7.04 12.31 7.06
N GLY A 127 -7.76 11.59 7.92
CA GLY A 127 -8.79 10.64 7.49
C GLY A 127 -8.21 9.34 6.92
N SER A 128 -8.92 8.79 5.94
CA SER A 128 -8.54 7.57 5.23
C SER A 128 -7.50 7.83 4.16
N GLY A 129 -6.57 6.92 3.98
CA GLY A 129 -5.53 7.03 2.97
C GLY A 129 -4.38 6.07 3.17
N TRP A 130 -3.25 6.41 2.57
CA TRP A 130 -2.05 5.59 2.51
C TRP A 130 -0.80 6.43 2.77
N VAL A 131 0.25 5.80 3.28
CA VAL A 131 1.59 6.35 3.32
C VAL A 131 2.52 5.45 2.50
N TRP A 132 3.41 6.05 1.71
CA TRP A 132 4.25 5.38 0.74
C TRP A 132 5.71 5.78 0.88
N LEU A 133 6.63 4.82 0.70
CA LEU A 133 7.97 5.09 0.22
C LEU A 133 7.93 4.94 -1.31
N VAL A 134 8.32 5.97 -2.01
CA VAL A 134 8.31 5.99 -3.48
C VAL A 134 9.69 6.34 -4.04
N LYS A 135 9.95 5.82 -5.25
CA LYS A 135 11.04 6.30 -6.09
C LYS A 135 10.48 7.34 -7.05
N SER A 136 11.05 8.53 -7.01
CA SER A 136 10.71 9.64 -7.89
C SER A 136 11.33 9.47 -9.27
N ASN A 137 10.81 10.21 -10.26
CA ASN A 137 11.34 10.17 -11.64
C ASN A 137 12.81 10.60 -11.78
N ASP A 138 13.34 11.35 -10.80
CA ASP A 138 14.76 11.73 -10.72
C ASP A 138 15.65 10.65 -10.04
N GLY A 139 15.05 9.52 -9.65
CA GLY A 139 15.72 8.40 -8.99
C GLY A 139 15.84 8.50 -7.48
N GLY A 140 15.50 9.64 -6.88
CA GLY A 140 15.53 9.83 -5.43
C GLY A 140 14.39 9.11 -4.71
N LEU A 141 14.59 8.78 -3.42
CA LEU A 141 13.53 8.23 -2.57
C LEU A 141 12.84 9.35 -1.80
N LYS A 142 11.53 9.28 -1.69
CA LYS A 142 10.74 10.18 -0.84
C LYS A 142 9.57 9.47 -0.17
N ILE A 143 9.06 10.07 0.90
CA ILE A 143 7.82 9.66 1.53
C ILE A 143 6.69 10.49 0.94
N SER A 144 5.62 9.81 0.51
CA SER A 144 4.39 10.40 0.01
C SER A 144 3.21 9.93 0.85
N LYS A 145 2.17 10.73 0.96
CA LYS A 145 0.90 10.33 1.56
C LYS A 145 -0.23 10.71 0.62
N THR A 146 -1.21 9.83 0.51
CA THR A 146 -2.32 9.98 -0.41
C THR A 146 -3.65 9.75 0.30
N GLU A 147 -4.67 10.44 -0.15
CA GLU A 147 -6.02 10.31 0.40
C GLU A 147 -6.77 9.14 -0.25
N ASN A 148 -7.65 8.52 0.50
CA ASN A 148 -8.57 7.48 0.04
C ASN A 148 -7.86 6.37 -0.75
N GLY A 149 -8.18 6.20 -2.03
CA GLY A 149 -7.58 5.21 -2.93
C GLY A 149 -6.44 5.75 -3.80
N VAL A 150 -6.15 7.05 -3.76
CA VAL A 150 -5.06 7.64 -4.56
C VAL A 150 -3.74 6.97 -4.22
N ASN A 151 -2.90 6.75 -5.22
CA ASN A 151 -1.65 6.01 -5.08
C ASN A 151 -0.54 6.59 -5.98
N PRO A 152 0.71 6.11 -5.87
CA PRO A 152 1.84 6.63 -6.64
C PRO A 152 1.66 6.59 -8.17
N LEU A 153 0.88 5.64 -8.72
CA LEU A 153 0.62 5.58 -10.18
C LEU A 153 -0.08 6.85 -10.68
N CYS A 154 -0.91 7.49 -9.84
CA CYS A 154 -1.58 8.75 -10.15
C CYS A 154 -0.61 9.91 -10.36
N HIS A 155 0.61 9.80 -9.85
CA HIS A 155 1.66 10.82 -9.86
C HIS A 155 2.87 10.39 -10.70
N SER A 156 2.76 9.30 -11.45
CA SER A 156 3.87 8.72 -12.24
C SER A 156 5.09 8.39 -11.36
N GLU A 157 4.85 7.94 -10.13
CA GLU A 157 5.88 7.52 -9.17
C GLU A 157 5.83 6.00 -8.98
N THR A 158 6.96 5.43 -8.62
CA THR A 158 7.06 3.99 -8.32
C THR A 158 6.88 3.74 -6.83
N ALA A 159 5.87 2.96 -6.46
CA ALA A 159 5.68 2.52 -5.09
C ALA A 159 6.71 1.45 -4.72
N LEU A 160 7.44 1.66 -3.64
CA LEU A 160 8.38 0.68 -3.06
C LEU A 160 7.81 0.02 -1.82
N LEU A 161 7.19 0.80 -0.95
CA LEU A 161 6.50 0.36 0.27
C LEU A 161 5.21 1.17 0.40
N GLY A 162 4.12 0.52 0.79
CA GLY A 162 2.84 1.16 1.10
C GLY A 162 2.29 0.66 2.43
N CYS A 163 1.71 1.57 3.22
CA CYS A 163 0.98 1.23 4.43
C CYS A 163 -0.41 1.84 4.39
N ASP A 164 -1.41 0.98 4.56
CA ASP A 164 -2.81 1.39 4.66
C ASP A 164 -3.07 2.05 6.02
N VAL A 165 -3.56 3.29 6.02
CA VAL A 165 -3.94 4.03 7.23
C VAL A 165 -5.45 4.31 7.30
N TRP A 166 -6.25 3.60 6.51
CA TRP A 166 -7.69 3.47 6.75
C TRP A 166 -7.92 2.80 8.11
N GLU A 167 -8.95 3.20 8.83
CA GLU A 167 -9.23 2.62 10.15
C GLU A 167 -9.49 1.11 10.11
N HIS A 168 -10.10 0.58 9.05
CA HIS A 168 -10.31 -0.86 8.90
C HIS A 168 -9.01 -1.67 8.89
N SER A 169 -7.88 -1.06 8.51
CA SER A 169 -6.57 -1.73 8.47
C SER A 169 -6.00 -2.01 9.87
N TYR A 170 -6.36 -1.21 10.88
CA TYR A 170 -5.72 -1.31 12.19
C TYR A 170 -6.67 -1.22 13.40
N TYR A 171 -7.94 -0.84 13.21
CA TYR A 171 -8.81 -0.52 14.35
C TYR A 171 -9.13 -1.74 15.23
N VAL A 172 -9.19 -2.95 14.67
CA VAL A 172 -9.41 -4.18 15.43
C VAL A 172 -8.31 -4.37 16.48
N ASP A 173 -7.04 -4.20 16.08
CA ASP A 173 -5.87 -4.47 16.94
C ASP A 173 -5.44 -3.25 17.77
N TYR A 174 -5.51 -2.08 17.18
CA TYR A 174 -4.92 -0.85 17.78
C TYR A 174 -5.95 0.19 18.20
N ARG A 175 -7.22 0.05 17.83
CA ARG A 175 -8.26 1.05 18.07
C ARG A 175 -7.83 2.40 17.47
N ASN A 176 -7.90 3.48 18.24
CA ASN A 176 -7.50 4.83 17.83
C ASN A 176 -5.98 5.08 17.86
N ARG A 177 -5.17 4.04 18.08
CA ARG A 177 -3.71 4.18 18.24
C ARG A 177 -2.98 3.98 16.90
N ARG A 178 -3.31 4.78 15.88
CA ARG A 178 -2.62 4.74 14.57
C ARG A 178 -1.10 4.88 14.69
N PRO A 179 -0.51 5.69 15.62
CA PRO A 179 0.93 5.75 15.78
C PRO A 179 1.55 4.40 16.18
N ASP A 180 0.89 3.62 17.05
CA ASP A 180 1.39 2.31 17.49
C ASP A 180 1.33 1.29 16.35
N TYR A 181 0.25 1.32 15.54
CA TYR A 181 0.13 0.51 14.32
C TYR A 181 1.25 0.79 13.32
N LEU A 182 1.49 2.08 13.00
CA LEU A 182 2.54 2.47 12.06
C LEU A 182 3.93 2.05 12.55
N LYS A 183 4.18 2.19 13.86
CA LYS A 183 5.43 1.71 14.46
C LYS A 183 5.57 0.19 14.32
N ALA A 184 4.52 -0.57 14.67
CA ALA A 184 4.52 -2.02 14.54
C ALA A 184 4.67 -2.46 13.07
N PHE A 185 4.03 -1.76 12.13
CA PHE A 185 4.16 -2.02 10.71
C PHE A 185 5.62 -1.93 10.25
N VAL A 186 6.29 -0.79 10.49
CA VAL A 186 7.67 -0.59 10.03
C VAL A 186 8.67 -1.48 10.77
N ASP A 187 8.44 -1.71 12.08
CA ASP A 187 9.36 -2.49 12.90
C ASP A 187 9.20 -4.01 12.69
N ASN A 188 7.98 -4.49 12.38
CA ASN A 188 7.70 -5.93 12.50
C ASN A 188 7.01 -6.55 11.28
N LEU A 189 6.31 -5.79 10.45
CA LEU A 189 5.48 -6.35 9.37
C LEU A 189 6.12 -6.24 7.98
N VAL A 190 6.99 -5.24 7.75
CA VAL A 190 7.54 -4.98 6.41
C VAL A 190 8.44 -6.13 5.93
N ASN A 191 8.16 -6.64 4.75
CA ASN A 191 9.01 -7.54 3.99
C ASN A 191 10.06 -6.72 3.21
N TRP A 192 11.22 -6.46 3.83
CA TRP A 192 12.27 -5.63 3.24
C TRP A 192 12.91 -6.22 2.00
N GLU A 193 12.88 -7.55 1.81
CA GLU A 193 13.32 -8.19 0.57
C GLU A 193 12.41 -7.78 -0.59
N LYS A 194 11.09 -7.81 -0.38
CA LYS A 194 10.12 -7.36 -1.39
C LYS A 194 10.27 -5.88 -1.73
N VAL A 195 10.50 -5.05 -0.72
CA VAL A 195 10.76 -3.61 -0.94
C VAL A 195 12.04 -3.40 -1.76
N ALA A 196 13.08 -4.18 -1.51
CA ALA A 196 14.32 -4.12 -2.30
C ALA A 196 14.13 -4.63 -3.74
N GLU A 197 13.33 -5.68 -3.95
CA GLU A 197 12.94 -6.13 -5.29
C GLU A 197 12.22 -5.02 -6.06
N ASN A 198 11.25 -4.35 -5.42
CA ASN A 198 10.53 -3.23 -6.03
C ASN A 198 11.48 -2.07 -6.37
N PHE A 199 12.49 -1.83 -5.54
CA PHE A 199 13.52 -0.82 -5.81
C PHE A 199 14.40 -1.19 -7.00
N SER A 200 14.86 -2.45 -7.09
CA SER A 200 15.78 -2.93 -8.14
C SER A 200 15.09 -3.09 -9.50
N ASN A 201 13.82 -3.56 -9.53
CA ASN A 201 13.08 -3.78 -10.78
C ASN A 201 12.70 -2.47 -11.50
N ASN A 202 12.89 -1.33 -10.87
CA ASN A 202 12.58 -0.01 -11.39
C ASN A 202 13.83 0.88 -11.46
N THR A 203 15.01 0.28 -11.57
CA THR A 203 16.31 0.96 -11.79
C THR A 203 16.66 1.06 -13.26
#